data_dbcecfbdfea16ecc1b31784a80217145
#
_entry.id   dbcecfbdfea16ecc1b31784a80217145
#
_cell.length_a   1.000
_cell.length_b   1.000
_cell.length_c   1.000
_cell.angle_alpha   90.00
_cell.angle_beta   90.00
_cell.angle_gamma   90.00
#
_symmetry.space_group_name_H-M   'P 1'
#
loop_
_entity.id
_entity.type
_entity.pdbx_description
1 polymer ?
#
loop_
_entity_poly.entity_id
_entity_poly.type
_entity_poly.pdbx_seq_one_letter_code
_entity_poly.pdbx_strand_id
1 'polypeptide(L)'
;MVLGAVTLSAQHEGHQPRPARPAVKAAPEPQPAKVLGWEPVRCWRQSSAGAVTIGETFTVVLTCAVYEGDNLQVIPDESRLGVASIQMAPFEILGGSHPPDVRRGSRRYFQYDYQLRIISRDAIGHDVNIPPLPISYRIHSKVGAAATLEGRDLSYVMPMMPIKVLSLVPADAADIRDGSEASLGAVESLRFRSSAFRVLTLAFAALAAVMVVLGL
;
A
#
# COMPACT_ATOMS: atom_id res chain seq x y z
N MET A 1 52.16 67.98 17.73
CA MET A 1 51.32 66.95 17.18
C MET A 1 51.00 65.98 18.30
N VAL A 2 49.85 66.17 18.95
CA VAL A 2 49.44 65.37 20.13
C VAL A 2 48.29 64.52 19.71
N LEU A 3 48.47 63.20 19.70
CA LEU A 3 47.42 62.22 19.47
C LEU A 3 46.63 61.99 20.77
N GLY A 4 45.38 62.39 20.79
CA GLY A 4 44.47 62.10 21.88
C GLY A 4 43.90 60.68 21.72
N ALA A 5 44.11 59.84 22.70
CA ALA A 5 43.49 58.53 22.83
C ALA A 5 42.10 58.68 23.45
N VAL A 6 41.04 58.36 22.77
CA VAL A 6 39.69 58.21 23.25
C VAL A 6 39.45 56.87 23.84
N THR A 7 39.32 56.74 25.14
CA THR A 7 38.91 55.53 25.85
C THR A 7 37.40 55.42 25.83
N LEU A 8 36.89 54.41 25.15
CA LEU A 8 35.47 54.04 25.16
C LEU A 8 35.19 53.18 26.41
N SER A 9 34.47 53.74 27.37
CA SER A 9 33.97 52.96 28.52
C SER A 9 32.73 52.17 28.09
N ALA A 10 32.85 50.83 28.06
CA ALA A 10 31.72 49.97 27.91
C ALA A 10 30.94 49.90 29.23
N GLN A 11 29.72 50.42 29.22
CA GLN A 11 28.76 50.25 30.32
C GLN A 11 28.24 48.78 30.26
N HIS A 12 28.54 48.02 31.29
CA HIS A 12 28.06 46.67 31.53
C HIS A 12 26.65 46.79 32.12
N GLU A 13 25.64 46.69 31.27
CA GLU A 13 24.23 46.65 31.66
C GLU A 13 23.95 45.33 32.38
N GLY A 14 23.69 45.43 33.68
CA GLY A 14 23.43 44.30 34.55
C GLY A 14 22.19 43.52 34.12
N HIS A 15 22.40 42.31 33.66
CA HIS A 15 21.34 41.35 33.36
C HIS A 15 20.68 40.91 34.68
N GLN A 16 19.55 41.52 35.05
CA GLN A 16 18.73 41.03 36.14
C GLN A 16 18.16 39.64 35.75
N PRO A 17 18.35 38.60 36.56
CA PRO A 17 17.75 37.31 36.30
C PRO A 17 16.22 37.40 36.36
N ARG A 18 15.57 37.10 35.26
CA ARG A 18 14.13 37.04 35.15
C ARG A 18 13.57 36.01 36.16
N PRO A 19 12.61 36.39 37.02
CA PRO A 19 12.06 35.45 37.98
C PRO A 19 11.51 34.19 37.25
N ALA A 20 11.91 33.01 37.71
CA ALA A 20 11.48 31.73 37.16
C ALA A 20 9.94 31.67 37.22
N ARG A 21 9.34 31.51 36.04
CA ARG A 21 7.90 31.24 35.89
C ARG A 21 7.57 29.97 36.66
N PRO A 22 6.60 29.97 37.60
CA PRO A 22 6.24 28.75 38.31
C PRO A 22 5.90 27.69 37.27
N ALA A 23 6.50 26.50 37.40
CA ALA A 23 6.22 25.33 36.57
C ALA A 23 4.71 25.02 36.68
N VAL A 24 3.97 25.29 35.60
CA VAL A 24 2.60 24.85 35.47
C VAL A 24 2.67 23.37 35.50
N LYS A 25 2.21 22.77 36.59
CA LYS A 25 2.07 21.32 36.72
C LYS A 25 1.22 20.85 35.55
N ALA A 26 1.83 20.12 34.62
CA ALA A 26 1.14 19.58 33.45
C ALA A 26 -0.13 18.88 33.98
N ALA A 27 -1.28 19.31 33.46
CA ALA A 27 -2.52 18.62 33.75
C ALA A 27 -2.33 17.14 33.33
N PRO A 28 -2.77 16.16 34.15
CA PRO A 28 -2.66 14.77 33.78
C PRO A 28 -3.32 14.60 32.41
N GLU A 29 -2.57 14.05 31.48
CA GLU A 29 -3.07 13.66 30.17
C GLU A 29 -4.35 12.84 30.37
N PRO A 30 -5.46 13.17 29.68
CA PRO A 30 -6.71 12.45 29.86
C PRO A 30 -6.43 10.97 29.50
N GLN A 31 -6.33 10.15 30.55
CA GLN A 31 -6.23 8.70 30.36
C GLN A 31 -7.45 8.29 29.54
N PRO A 32 -7.28 7.51 28.45
CA PRO A 32 -8.40 7.01 27.68
C PRO A 32 -9.30 6.29 28.68
N ALA A 33 -10.52 6.81 28.86
CA ALA A 33 -11.52 6.22 29.72
C ALA A 33 -11.58 4.75 29.36
N LYS A 34 -11.29 3.89 30.33
CA LYS A 34 -11.41 2.43 30.21
C LYS A 34 -12.89 2.15 30.03
N VAL A 35 -13.34 2.28 28.77
CA VAL A 35 -14.73 2.02 28.40
C VAL A 35 -14.95 0.55 28.68
N LEU A 36 -15.80 0.27 29.65
CA LEU A 36 -16.28 -1.07 29.97
C LEU A 36 -16.63 -1.76 28.65
N GLY A 37 -15.78 -2.66 28.18
CA GLY A 37 -15.91 -3.75 27.22
C GLY A 37 -16.98 -3.71 26.10
N TRP A 38 -17.67 -2.59 25.90
CA TRP A 38 -18.69 -2.43 24.88
C TRP A 38 -18.14 -1.67 23.67
N GLU A 39 -17.79 -2.42 22.64
CA GLU A 39 -17.36 -1.86 21.36
C GLU A 39 -18.57 -1.83 20.41
N PRO A 40 -19.10 -0.63 20.08
CA PRO A 40 -20.25 -0.49 19.19
C PRO A 40 -19.96 -0.98 17.78
N VAL A 41 -18.74 -0.78 17.32
CA VAL A 41 -18.22 -1.24 16.02
C VAL A 41 -16.91 -1.95 16.26
N ARG A 42 -16.75 -3.11 15.67
CA ARG A 42 -15.48 -3.84 15.63
C ARG A 42 -15.26 -4.34 14.22
N CYS A 43 -14.13 -3.94 13.63
CA CYS A 43 -13.76 -4.38 12.29
C CYS A 43 -12.40 -5.08 12.31
N TRP A 44 -12.24 -5.99 11.38
CA TRP A 44 -10.95 -6.65 11.12
C TRP A 44 -10.78 -6.81 9.61
N ARG A 45 -9.55 -6.87 9.20
CA ARG A 45 -9.14 -6.98 7.81
C ARG A 45 -8.24 -8.19 7.67
N GLN A 46 -8.45 -8.97 6.63
CA GLN A 46 -7.69 -10.16 6.32
C GLN A 46 -7.25 -10.11 4.86
N SER A 47 -6.00 -10.41 4.59
CA SER A 47 -5.48 -10.56 3.23
C SER A 47 -5.35 -12.03 2.86
N SER A 48 -5.62 -12.37 1.61
CA SER A 48 -5.37 -13.71 1.07
C SER A 48 -3.88 -14.03 0.93
N ALA A 49 -3.03 -12.97 0.89
CA ALA A 49 -1.58 -13.10 0.79
C ALA A 49 -0.88 -12.09 1.70
N GLY A 50 0.18 -12.52 2.39
CA GLY A 50 1.06 -11.64 3.17
C GLY A 50 2.21 -11.07 2.33
N ALA A 51 2.46 -11.66 1.16
CA ALA A 51 3.47 -11.24 0.20
C ALA A 51 2.93 -11.44 -1.22
N VAL A 52 3.22 -10.49 -2.11
CA VAL A 52 2.76 -10.48 -3.50
C VAL A 52 3.87 -10.01 -4.43
N THR A 53 3.80 -10.36 -5.70
CA THR A 53 4.66 -9.82 -6.73
C THR A 53 3.99 -8.62 -7.44
N ILE A 54 4.77 -7.81 -8.17
CA ILE A 54 4.21 -6.72 -8.98
C ILE A 54 3.24 -7.29 -10.02
N GLY A 55 2.04 -6.69 -10.08
CA GLY A 55 0.98 -7.10 -11.00
C GLY A 55 0.13 -8.28 -10.49
N GLU A 56 0.54 -8.96 -9.43
CA GLU A 56 -0.22 -10.05 -8.84
C GLU A 56 -1.48 -9.53 -8.16
N THR A 57 -2.59 -10.24 -8.37
CA THR A 57 -3.88 -9.93 -7.76
C THR A 57 -4.07 -10.73 -6.48
N PHE A 58 -4.47 -10.04 -5.42
CA PHE A 58 -4.82 -10.66 -4.15
C PHE A 58 -6.11 -10.06 -3.59
N THR A 59 -6.74 -10.76 -2.66
CA THR A 59 -8.00 -10.34 -2.07
C THR A 59 -7.79 -9.84 -0.65
N VAL A 60 -8.43 -8.72 -0.32
CA VAL A 60 -8.53 -8.20 1.04
C VAL A 60 -9.98 -8.20 1.47
N VAL A 61 -10.25 -8.91 2.54
CA VAL A 61 -11.58 -9.04 3.13
C VAL A 61 -11.66 -8.12 4.35
N LEU A 62 -12.59 -7.17 4.28
CA LEU A 62 -12.98 -6.32 5.39
C LEU A 62 -14.25 -6.90 6.01
N THR A 63 -14.22 -7.26 7.28
CA THR A 63 -15.41 -7.69 8.02
C THR A 63 -15.63 -6.77 9.20
N CYS A 64 -16.86 -6.30 9.37
CA CYS A 64 -17.25 -5.46 10.48
C CYS A 64 -18.44 -6.07 11.23
N ALA A 65 -18.41 -5.98 12.55
CA ALA A 65 -19.51 -6.31 13.44
C ALA A 65 -20.01 -5.03 14.11
N VAL A 66 -21.28 -4.71 13.92
CA VAL A 66 -21.93 -3.56 14.55
C VAL A 66 -23.02 -4.05 15.52
N TYR A 67 -23.27 -3.28 16.55
CA TYR A 67 -24.32 -3.59 17.50
C TYR A 67 -25.68 -3.19 16.94
N GLU A 68 -26.65 -4.11 16.98
CA GLU A 68 -28.01 -3.93 16.49
C GLU A 68 -28.99 -4.59 17.48
N GLY A 69 -29.21 -3.91 18.59
CA GLY A 69 -30.18 -4.35 19.62
C GLY A 69 -31.48 -3.56 19.58
N ASP A 70 -32.45 -3.98 20.37
CA ASP A 70 -33.82 -3.43 20.34
C ASP A 70 -33.89 -1.93 20.70
N ASN A 71 -33.08 -1.52 21.68
CA ASN A 71 -33.08 -0.14 22.19
C ASN A 71 -31.89 0.69 21.71
N LEU A 72 -30.90 0.08 21.07
CA LEU A 72 -29.70 0.74 20.63
C LEU A 72 -29.23 0.12 19.31
N GLN A 73 -29.06 0.94 18.32
CA GLN A 73 -28.63 0.53 16.99
C GLN A 73 -27.42 1.36 16.54
N VAL A 74 -26.40 0.70 16.04
CA VAL A 74 -25.23 1.32 15.43
C VAL A 74 -25.37 1.27 13.93
N ILE A 75 -25.36 2.43 13.28
CA ILE A 75 -25.52 2.57 11.85
C ILE A 75 -24.18 3.03 11.26
N PRO A 76 -23.41 2.15 10.61
CA PRO A 76 -22.19 2.53 9.90
C PRO A 76 -22.54 3.26 8.60
N ASP A 77 -21.66 4.18 8.20
CA ASP A 77 -21.68 4.77 6.87
C ASP A 77 -20.93 3.84 5.89
N GLU A 78 -21.67 2.98 5.24
CA GLU A 78 -21.15 2.02 4.27
C GLU A 78 -20.92 2.61 2.88
N SER A 79 -21.35 3.86 2.64
CA SER A 79 -21.26 4.51 1.32
C SER A 79 -19.81 4.66 0.83
N ARG A 80 -18.86 4.76 1.76
CA ARG A 80 -17.42 4.88 1.49
C ARG A 80 -16.69 3.55 1.37
N LEU A 81 -17.35 2.45 1.67
CA LEU A 81 -16.77 1.11 1.65
C LEU A 81 -16.96 0.39 0.31
N GLY A 82 -17.83 0.90 -0.53
CA GLY A 82 -18.05 0.35 -1.87
C GLY A 82 -16.77 0.45 -2.75
N VAL A 83 -16.60 -0.50 -3.67
CA VAL A 83 -15.45 -0.57 -4.60
C VAL A 83 -15.21 0.73 -5.37
N ALA A 84 -16.30 1.43 -5.73
CA ALA A 84 -16.21 2.70 -6.46
C ALA A 84 -15.79 3.90 -5.60
N SER A 85 -15.92 3.81 -4.28
CA SER A 85 -15.71 4.92 -3.35
C SER A 85 -14.45 4.78 -2.51
N ILE A 86 -14.02 3.55 -2.24
CA ILE A 86 -12.89 3.27 -1.36
C ILE A 86 -11.56 3.59 -2.05
N GLN A 87 -10.61 4.12 -1.29
CA GLN A 87 -9.26 4.41 -1.76
C GLN A 87 -8.25 3.61 -0.97
N MET A 88 -7.41 2.85 -1.65
CA MET A 88 -6.38 2.00 -1.05
C MET A 88 -5.00 2.24 -1.67
N ALA A 89 -4.67 3.50 -2.01
CA ALA A 89 -3.35 3.81 -2.56
C ALA A 89 -2.23 3.28 -1.66
N PRO A 90 -1.14 2.68 -2.21
CA PRO A 90 -0.77 2.63 -3.63
C PRO A 90 -1.32 1.41 -4.39
N PHE A 91 -2.26 0.66 -3.82
CA PHE A 91 -2.89 -0.48 -4.48
C PHE A 91 -4.00 -0.02 -5.41
N GLU A 92 -4.07 -0.65 -6.58
CA GLU A 92 -5.16 -0.51 -7.52
C GLU A 92 -6.29 -1.49 -7.17
N ILE A 93 -7.52 -1.01 -7.19
CA ILE A 93 -8.71 -1.83 -6.94
C ILE A 93 -9.24 -2.31 -8.27
N LEU A 94 -9.21 -3.61 -8.50
CA LEU A 94 -9.68 -4.23 -9.74
C LEU A 94 -11.18 -4.55 -9.70
N GLY A 95 -11.71 -4.75 -8.50
CA GLY A 95 -13.08 -5.13 -8.28
C GLY A 95 -13.32 -5.55 -6.83
N GLY A 96 -14.49 -6.07 -6.59
CA GLY A 96 -14.84 -6.60 -5.27
C GLY A 96 -16.30 -7.01 -5.21
N SER A 97 -16.70 -7.52 -4.06
CA SER A 97 -18.05 -7.95 -3.76
C SER A 97 -18.47 -7.52 -2.36
N HIS A 98 -19.78 -7.46 -2.16
CA HIS A 98 -20.38 -7.25 -0.86
C HIS A 98 -21.41 -8.37 -0.62
N PRO A 99 -21.00 -9.43 0.11
CA PRO A 99 -21.92 -10.49 0.47
C PRO A 99 -23.06 -9.98 1.34
N PRO A 100 -24.22 -10.67 1.35
CA PRO A 100 -25.33 -10.31 2.22
C PRO A 100 -24.92 -10.29 3.69
N ASP A 101 -25.47 -9.31 4.42
CA ASP A 101 -25.24 -9.16 5.85
C ASP A 101 -25.75 -10.37 6.64
N VAL A 102 -25.00 -10.73 7.68
CA VAL A 102 -25.35 -11.81 8.58
C VAL A 102 -25.65 -11.24 9.97
N ARG A 103 -26.83 -11.59 10.51
CA ARG A 103 -27.22 -11.24 11.88
C ARG A 103 -27.04 -12.42 12.81
N ARG A 104 -26.38 -12.16 13.95
CA ARG A 104 -26.21 -13.14 15.03
C ARG A 104 -26.44 -12.47 16.38
N GLY A 105 -27.55 -12.78 17.03
CA GLY A 105 -28.00 -12.12 18.25
C GLY A 105 -28.16 -10.63 18.04
N SER A 106 -27.54 -9.81 18.87
CA SER A 106 -27.58 -8.35 18.81
C SER A 106 -26.47 -7.73 17.93
N ARG A 107 -25.87 -8.52 17.04
CA ARG A 107 -24.84 -8.03 16.13
C ARG A 107 -25.17 -8.31 14.67
N ARG A 108 -24.97 -7.31 13.82
CA ARG A 108 -24.99 -7.41 12.37
C ARG A 108 -23.53 -7.44 11.90
N TYR A 109 -23.24 -8.38 11.02
CA TYR A 109 -21.95 -8.55 10.37
C TYR A 109 -22.11 -8.20 8.90
N PHE A 110 -21.28 -7.31 8.40
CA PHE A 110 -21.19 -7.00 6.99
C PHE A 110 -19.75 -7.17 6.51
N GLN A 111 -19.59 -7.51 5.25
CA GLN A 111 -18.32 -7.85 4.66
C GLN A 111 -18.17 -7.18 3.29
N TYR A 112 -16.96 -6.71 3.02
CA TYR A 112 -16.54 -6.24 1.71
C TYR A 112 -15.28 -6.99 1.29
N ASP A 113 -15.29 -7.54 0.09
CA ASP A 113 -14.15 -8.21 -0.52
C ASP A 113 -13.59 -7.29 -1.59
N TYR A 114 -12.29 -7.01 -1.55
CA TYR A 114 -11.61 -6.15 -2.50
C TYR A 114 -10.54 -6.95 -3.22
N GLN A 115 -10.54 -6.93 -4.54
CA GLN A 115 -9.45 -7.44 -5.35
C GLN A 115 -8.45 -6.33 -5.61
N LEU A 116 -7.25 -6.49 -5.09
CA LEU A 116 -6.19 -5.49 -5.14
C LEU A 116 -5.01 -5.98 -5.98
N ARG A 117 -4.31 -5.02 -6.56
CA ARG A 117 -3.06 -5.23 -7.29
C ARG A 117 -2.11 -4.07 -7.01
N ILE A 118 -0.82 -4.34 -6.97
CA ILE A 118 0.21 -3.29 -6.92
C ILE A 118 0.98 -3.26 -8.24
N ILE A 119 1.15 -2.06 -8.82
CA ILE A 119 1.85 -1.84 -10.10
C ILE A 119 3.03 -0.89 -9.97
N SER A 120 3.24 -0.30 -8.79
CA SER A 120 4.36 0.63 -8.56
C SER A 120 5.69 -0.11 -8.52
N ARG A 121 6.63 0.32 -9.35
CA ARG A 121 8.01 -0.22 -9.37
C ARG A 121 8.77 0.07 -8.08
N ASP A 122 8.48 1.19 -7.44
CA ASP A 122 9.15 1.63 -6.22
C ASP A 122 8.79 0.75 -5.00
N ALA A 123 7.77 -0.10 -5.16
CA ALA A 123 7.34 -1.04 -4.13
C ALA A 123 8.18 -2.33 -4.09
N ILE A 124 8.99 -2.61 -5.12
CA ILE A 124 9.73 -3.87 -5.25
C ILE A 124 10.72 -4.04 -4.10
N GLY A 125 10.65 -5.17 -3.40
CA GLY A 125 11.53 -5.49 -2.28
C GLY A 125 11.21 -4.77 -0.97
N HIS A 126 10.13 -4.00 -0.91
CA HIS A 126 9.71 -3.24 0.26
C HIS A 126 8.35 -3.70 0.79
N ASP A 127 8.09 -3.38 2.06
CA ASP A 127 6.77 -3.53 2.65
C ASP A 127 5.91 -2.32 2.27
N VAL A 128 4.75 -2.58 1.69
CA VAL A 128 3.77 -1.56 1.32
C VAL A 128 2.54 -1.70 2.19
N ASN A 129 2.11 -0.60 2.78
CA ASN A 129 0.98 -0.63 3.70
C ASN A 129 -0.34 -0.39 2.96
N ILE A 130 -1.32 -1.26 3.19
CA ILE A 130 -2.72 -0.92 2.94
C ILE A 130 -3.09 0.17 3.94
N PRO A 131 -3.61 1.34 3.49
CA PRO A 131 -3.81 2.50 4.35
C PRO A 131 -4.79 2.23 5.49
N PRO A 132 -4.74 3.04 6.56
CA PRO A 132 -5.77 3.03 7.59
C PRO A 132 -7.11 3.42 6.99
N LEU A 133 -8.18 2.77 7.46
CA LEU A 133 -9.53 3.00 6.94
C LEU A 133 -10.43 3.56 8.04
N PRO A 134 -10.87 4.82 7.93
CA PRO A 134 -11.85 5.38 8.84
C PRO A 134 -13.27 4.91 8.45
N ILE A 135 -14.00 4.36 9.42
CA ILE A 135 -15.37 3.92 9.28
C ILE A 135 -16.23 4.80 10.18
N SER A 136 -16.98 5.69 9.58
CA SER A 136 -17.91 6.56 10.30
C SER A 136 -19.15 5.79 10.69
N TYR A 137 -19.74 6.10 11.84
CA TYR A 137 -20.97 5.48 12.30
C TYR A 137 -21.75 6.40 13.23
N ARG A 138 -23.06 6.17 13.35
CA ARG A 138 -23.96 6.84 14.29
C ARG A 138 -24.56 5.84 15.24
N ILE A 139 -24.89 6.29 16.44
CA ILE A 139 -25.59 5.48 17.43
C ILE A 139 -27.00 6.03 17.56
N HIS A 140 -28.00 5.21 17.23
CA HIS A 140 -29.39 5.52 17.47
C HIS A 140 -29.88 4.80 18.70
N SER A 141 -30.50 5.54 19.62
CA SER A 141 -31.11 4.96 20.81
C SER A 141 -32.61 5.25 20.84
N LYS A 142 -33.41 4.22 21.14
CA LYS A 142 -34.85 4.36 21.35
C LYS A 142 -35.12 4.73 22.80
N VAL A 143 -35.80 5.85 23.01
CA VAL A 143 -36.21 6.31 24.35
C VAL A 143 -37.72 6.23 24.41
N GLY A 144 -38.22 5.22 25.15
CA GLY A 144 -39.67 4.95 25.24
C GLY A 144 -40.25 4.42 23.91
N ALA A 145 -41.57 4.49 23.79
CA ALA A 145 -42.26 3.89 22.65
C ALA A 145 -42.24 4.74 21.37
N ALA A 146 -41.88 6.02 21.40
CA ALA A 146 -42.09 6.93 20.27
C ALA A 146 -40.90 7.83 19.90
N ALA A 147 -39.82 7.87 20.66
CA ALA A 147 -38.70 8.77 20.37
C ALA A 147 -37.42 8.00 20.05
N THR A 148 -36.79 8.36 18.93
CA THR A 148 -35.44 7.93 18.57
C THR A 148 -34.48 9.11 18.75
N LEU A 149 -33.46 8.94 19.57
CA LEU A 149 -32.37 9.90 19.69
C LEU A 149 -31.25 9.53 18.73
N GLU A 150 -30.93 10.46 17.85
CA GLU A 150 -29.74 10.35 17.00
C GLU A 150 -28.51 10.84 17.75
N GLY A 151 -27.49 9.99 17.86
CA GLY A 151 -26.19 10.37 18.36
C GLY A 151 -25.38 11.15 17.30
N ARG A 152 -24.30 11.75 17.76
CA ARG A 152 -23.32 12.39 16.86
C ARG A 152 -22.55 11.36 16.03
N ASP A 153 -21.93 11.85 14.96
CA ASP A 153 -21.04 11.03 14.15
C ASP A 153 -19.80 10.64 14.96
N LEU A 154 -19.50 9.37 14.93
CA LEU A 154 -18.33 8.74 15.54
C LEU A 154 -17.51 8.07 14.43
N SER A 155 -16.23 7.81 14.70
CA SER A 155 -15.36 7.14 13.76
C SER A 155 -14.57 6.03 14.43
N TYR A 156 -14.53 4.88 13.77
CA TYR A 156 -13.64 3.76 14.07
C TYR A 156 -12.53 3.75 13.02
N VAL A 157 -11.27 3.83 13.43
CA VAL A 157 -10.14 3.82 12.50
C VAL A 157 -9.47 2.45 12.53
N MET A 158 -9.55 1.76 11.40
CA MET A 158 -8.83 0.50 11.22
C MET A 158 -7.35 0.79 10.96
N PRO A 159 -6.42 0.08 11.65
CA PRO A 159 -4.98 0.29 11.46
C PRO A 159 -4.52 -0.11 10.06
N MET A 160 -3.37 0.42 9.64
CA MET A 160 -2.69 -0.01 8.42
C MET A 160 -2.33 -1.50 8.48
N MET A 161 -2.18 -2.14 7.31
CA MET A 161 -1.77 -3.54 7.19
C MET A 161 -0.63 -3.65 6.18
N PRO A 162 0.55 -4.16 6.59
CA PRO A 162 1.69 -4.33 5.69
C PRO A 162 1.48 -5.52 4.75
N ILE A 163 1.86 -5.34 3.49
CA ILE A 163 1.96 -6.38 2.46
C ILE A 163 3.37 -6.32 1.90
N LYS A 164 4.07 -7.43 1.91
CA LYS A 164 5.42 -7.51 1.35
C LYS A 164 5.36 -7.62 -0.16
N VAL A 165 6.14 -6.79 -0.87
CA VAL A 165 6.24 -6.88 -2.33
C VAL A 165 7.55 -7.56 -2.71
N LEU A 166 7.44 -8.73 -3.32
CA LEU A 166 8.58 -9.55 -3.69
C LEU A 166 9.17 -9.09 -5.03
N SER A 167 10.50 -9.10 -5.10
CA SER A 167 11.23 -9.02 -6.37
C SER A 167 11.32 -10.42 -6.97
N LEU A 168 11.02 -10.54 -8.27
CA LEU A 168 11.30 -11.76 -9.03
C LEU A 168 12.75 -11.84 -9.47
N VAL A 169 13.48 -10.71 -9.38
CA VAL A 169 14.89 -10.63 -9.74
C VAL A 169 15.71 -10.76 -8.45
N PRO A 170 16.64 -11.71 -8.36
CA PRO A 170 17.58 -11.81 -7.24
C PRO A 170 18.34 -10.50 -7.06
N ALA A 171 18.67 -10.14 -5.82
CA ALA A 171 19.38 -8.89 -5.52
C ALA A 171 20.81 -8.84 -6.09
N ASP A 172 21.37 -10.02 -6.39
CA ASP A 172 22.69 -10.24 -6.98
C ASP A 172 22.65 -10.51 -8.49
N ALA A 173 21.46 -10.39 -9.11
CA ALA A 173 21.36 -10.55 -10.56
C ALA A 173 22.18 -9.46 -11.25
N ALA A 174 23.16 -9.88 -12.04
CA ALA A 174 23.88 -9.00 -12.96
C ALA A 174 22.87 -8.30 -13.89
N ASP A 175 23.19 -7.06 -14.27
CA ASP A 175 22.28 -6.23 -15.09
C ASP A 175 21.83 -7.06 -16.31
N ILE A 176 20.50 -7.18 -16.47
CA ILE A 176 19.89 -7.93 -17.58
C ILE A 176 20.38 -7.39 -18.94
N ARG A 177 20.93 -6.18 -18.97
CA ARG A 177 21.52 -5.57 -20.17
C ARG A 177 22.82 -6.23 -20.59
N ASP A 178 23.60 -6.80 -19.67
CA ASP A 178 24.88 -7.47 -19.99
C ASP A 178 24.68 -8.80 -20.74
N GLY A 179 23.50 -9.40 -20.64
CA GLY A 179 23.16 -10.60 -21.41
C GLY A 179 22.95 -10.37 -22.91
N SER A 180 22.74 -9.12 -23.34
CA SER A 180 22.41 -8.82 -24.71
C SER A 180 23.59 -8.95 -25.68
N GLU A 181 24.81 -8.62 -25.26
CA GLU A 181 26.02 -8.75 -26.11
C GLU A 181 26.38 -10.21 -26.36
N ALA A 182 26.29 -11.04 -25.31
CA ALA A 182 26.54 -12.47 -25.43
C ALA A 182 25.48 -13.15 -26.33
N SER A 183 24.21 -12.74 -26.21
CA SER A 183 23.12 -13.26 -27.07
C SER A 183 23.24 -12.79 -28.52
N LEU A 184 23.64 -11.55 -28.74
CA LEU A 184 23.89 -11.01 -30.11
C LEU A 184 25.05 -11.74 -30.75
N GLY A 185 26.15 -11.99 -30.05
CA GLY A 185 27.29 -12.77 -30.56
C GLY A 185 26.90 -14.20 -30.94
N ALA A 186 26.02 -14.83 -30.15
CA ALA A 186 25.49 -16.15 -30.48
C ALA A 186 24.61 -16.13 -31.74
N VAL A 187 23.75 -15.12 -31.91
CA VAL A 187 22.93 -14.96 -33.13
C VAL A 187 23.78 -14.66 -34.38
N GLU A 188 24.81 -13.83 -34.26
CA GLU A 188 25.74 -13.54 -35.37
C GLU A 188 26.52 -14.80 -35.80
N SER A 189 27.00 -15.62 -34.85
CA SER A 189 27.66 -16.88 -35.16
C SER A 189 26.76 -17.87 -35.91
N LEU A 190 25.47 -17.92 -35.54
CA LEU A 190 24.49 -18.76 -36.23
C LEU A 190 24.17 -18.24 -37.64
N ARG A 191 24.10 -16.92 -37.82
CA ARG A 191 23.93 -16.29 -39.14
C ARG A 191 25.13 -16.58 -40.05
N PHE A 192 26.35 -16.45 -39.55
CA PHE A 192 27.55 -16.79 -40.27
C PHE A 192 27.56 -18.25 -40.73
N ARG A 193 27.27 -19.18 -39.83
CA ARG A 193 27.18 -20.62 -40.14
C ARG A 193 26.11 -20.89 -41.21
N SER A 194 24.93 -20.26 -41.11
CA SER A 194 23.87 -20.47 -42.09
C SER A 194 24.27 -19.95 -43.48
N SER A 195 24.97 -18.82 -43.53
CA SER A 195 25.49 -18.27 -44.79
C SER A 195 26.57 -19.17 -45.42
N ALA A 196 27.50 -19.68 -44.60
CA ALA A 196 28.53 -20.61 -45.04
C ALA A 196 27.93 -21.89 -45.63
N PHE A 197 26.90 -22.45 -44.95
CA PHE A 197 26.21 -23.64 -45.46
C PHE A 197 25.48 -23.38 -46.79
N ARG A 198 24.87 -22.20 -47.00
CA ARG A 198 24.24 -21.81 -48.26
C ARG A 198 25.24 -21.72 -49.39
N VAL A 199 26.41 -21.09 -49.17
CA VAL A 199 27.47 -21.02 -50.18
C VAL A 199 27.98 -22.37 -50.53
N LEU A 200 28.18 -23.29 -49.54
CA LEU A 200 28.65 -24.63 -49.72
C LEU A 200 27.65 -25.46 -50.54
N THR A 201 26.36 -25.36 -50.22
CA THR A 201 25.31 -26.08 -51.01
C THR A 201 25.23 -25.59 -52.45
N LEU A 202 25.36 -24.29 -52.67
CA LEU A 202 25.40 -23.76 -54.07
C LEU A 202 26.64 -24.26 -54.82
N ALA A 203 27.80 -24.29 -54.18
CA ALA A 203 29.01 -24.83 -54.79
C ALA A 203 28.89 -26.31 -55.18
N PHE A 204 28.34 -27.14 -54.27
CA PHE A 204 28.08 -28.54 -54.58
C PHE A 204 27.03 -28.74 -55.66
N ALA A 205 25.97 -27.92 -55.68
CA ALA A 205 24.97 -28.00 -56.74
C ALA A 205 25.57 -27.61 -58.11
N ALA A 206 26.43 -26.60 -58.17
CA ALA A 206 27.14 -26.19 -59.40
C ALA A 206 28.09 -27.32 -59.84
N LEU A 207 28.84 -27.93 -58.95
CA LEU A 207 29.71 -29.06 -59.26
C LEU A 207 28.95 -30.25 -59.83
N ALA A 208 27.83 -30.59 -59.18
CA ALA A 208 26.96 -31.67 -59.65
C ALA A 208 26.39 -31.40 -61.05
N ALA A 209 25.98 -30.15 -61.32
CA ALA A 209 25.53 -29.75 -62.66
C ALA A 209 26.63 -29.88 -63.73
N VAL A 210 27.84 -29.48 -63.42
CA VAL A 210 29.01 -29.67 -64.31
C VAL A 210 29.28 -31.13 -64.59
N MET A 211 29.22 -32.00 -63.57
CA MET A 211 29.41 -33.44 -63.73
C MET A 211 28.35 -34.07 -64.64
N VAL A 212 27.10 -33.65 -64.52
CA VAL A 212 26.00 -34.11 -65.38
C VAL A 212 26.20 -33.65 -66.84
N VAL A 213 26.67 -32.39 -67.05
CA VAL A 213 26.91 -31.87 -68.39
C VAL A 213 28.10 -32.56 -69.11
N LEU A 214 29.12 -32.93 -68.30
CA LEU A 214 30.30 -33.62 -68.83
C LEU A 214 30.09 -35.11 -69.05
N GLY A 215 28.92 -35.65 -68.68
CA GLY A 215 28.60 -37.07 -68.92
C GLY A 215 29.35 -38.04 -68.02
N LEU A 216 29.83 -37.61 -66.84
CA LEU A 216 30.55 -38.38 -65.87
C LEU A 216 29.61 -38.95 -64.80
#